data_11fd297a1c8729549974ed4817987549
#
_entry.id   11fd297a1c8729549974ed4817987549
#
_cell.length_a   1.000
_cell.length_b   1.000
_cell.length_c   1.000
_cell.angle_alpha   90.00
_cell.angle_beta   90.00
_cell.angle_gamma   90.00
#
_symmetry.space_group_name_H-M   'P 1'
#
loop_
_entity.id
_entity.type
_entity.pdbx_description
1 polymer ?
#
loop_
_entity_poly.entity_id
_entity_poly.type
_entity_poly.pdbx_seq_one_letter_code
_entity_poly.pdbx_strand_id
1 'polypeptide(L)'
;MRAACAGFGAVPETFALVEDLYVELMERLNTHFSRVPYFFGGKPSIGDFGMIAPFFGHLGRDPMPLSMMQRETVRLFRWVERMNRPEPDVGEFEVQDGEYLGEDEIPDSLVEVVKQIAIDFVPETTAAANCINQWLEQQGDGVAGKEVSRGVGFAQFTVRGVNISALAQPFRFYLLKRVQDYYAQLDSADQLAVLELFTQCNMQEVLATTLTRAIGRHENLEVWQ
;
A
#
# COMPACT_ATOMS: atom_id res chain seq x y z
N MET A 1 -15.86 15.20 -2.07
CA MET A 1 -15.07 14.20 -2.78
C MET A 1 -14.26 14.78 -3.94
N ARG A 2 -14.83 15.41 -4.99
CA ARG A 2 -14.04 15.91 -6.15
C ARG A 2 -12.88 16.85 -5.77
N ALA A 3 -13.03 17.75 -4.79
CA ALA A 3 -11.94 18.61 -4.33
C ALA A 3 -10.80 17.83 -3.63
N ALA A 4 -11.11 16.69 -3.00
CA ALA A 4 -10.09 15.84 -2.38
C ALA A 4 -9.27 15.07 -3.42
N CYS A 5 -9.87 14.68 -4.56
CA CYS A 5 -9.16 13.95 -5.62
C CYS A 5 -7.93 14.74 -6.13
N ALA A 6 -8.09 16.04 -6.35
CA ALA A 6 -6.97 16.90 -6.78
C ALA A 6 -5.83 16.93 -5.74
N GLY A 7 -6.17 16.91 -4.45
CA GLY A 7 -5.18 16.83 -3.37
C GLY A 7 -4.38 15.53 -3.35
N PHE A 8 -4.89 14.48 -3.97
CA PHE A 8 -4.20 13.18 -4.13
C PHE A 8 -3.62 12.98 -5.54
N GLY A 9 -3.51 14.05 -6.33
CA GLY A 9 -2.92 13.99 -7.66
C GLY A 9 -3.86 13.46 -8.75
N ALA A 10 -5.13 13.17 -8.46
CA ALA A 10 -6.12 12.77 -9.44
C ALA A 10 -6.77 14.01 -10.07
N VAL A 11 -6.20 14.46 -11.19
CA VAL A 11 -6.60 15.61 -12.01
C VAL A 11 -6.80 15.16 -13.46
N PRO A 12 -7.46 15.93 -14.33
CA PRO A 12 -7.71 15.51 -15.71
C PRO A 12 -6.48 14.98 -16.46
N GLU A 13 -5.31 15.58 -16.21
CA GLU A 13 -4.03 15.23 -16.85
C GLU A 13 -3.50 13.87 -16.38
N THR A 14 -3.92 13.39 -15.21
CA THR A 14 -3.47 12.11 -14.61
C THR A 14 -4.54 11.02 -14.65
N PHE A 15 -5.80 11.32 -15.04
CA PHE A 15 -6.89 10.35 -14.98
C PHE A 15 -6.60 9.07 -15.76
N ALA A 16 -6.09 9.18 -16.99
CA ALA A 16 -5.78 8.01 -17.79
C ALA A 16 -4.73 7.10 -17.10
N LEU A 17 -3.67 7.70 -16.55
CA LEU A 17 -2.65 6.95 -15.81
C LEU A 17 -3.25 6.25 -14.58
N VAL A 18 -4.08 6.95 -13.79
CA VAL A 18 -4.71 6.38 -12.58
C VAL A 18 -5.64 5.23 -12.94
N GLU A 19 -6.41 5.37 -14.01
CA GLU A 19 -7.29 4.30 -14.51
C GLU A 19 -6.48 3.10 -15.00
N ASP A 20 -5.42 3.30 -15.77
CA ASP A 20 -4.53 2.23 -16.24
C ASP A 20 -3.89 1.47 -15.08
N LEU A 21 -3.31 2.19 -14.10
CA LEU A 21 -2.71 1.58 -12.90
C LEU A 21 -3.74 0.77 -12.10
N TYR A 22 -4.97 1.27 -11.99
CA TYR A 22 -6.05 0.56 -11.30
C TYR A 22 -6.45 -0.73 -12.04
N VAL A 23 -6.64 -0.67 -13.35
CA VAL A 23 -6.99 -1.85 -14.17
C VAL A 23 -5.90 -2.91 -14.05
N GLU A 24 -4.64 -2.53 -14.24
CA GLU A 24 -3.51 -3.44 -14.12
C GLU A 24 -3.41 -4.08 -12.72
N LEU A 25 -3.62 -3.30 -11.65
CA LEU A 25 -3.65 -3.83 -10.29
C LEU A 25 -4.78 -4.85 -10.10
N MET A 26 -5.99 -4.55 -10.59
CA MET A 26 -7.10 -5.50 -10.54
C MET A 26 -6.78 -6.82 -11.26
N GLU A 27 -6.14 -6.76 -12.44
CA GLU A 27 -5.74 -7.94 -13.21
C GLU A 27 -4.70 -8.79 -12.45
N ARG A 28 -3.68 -8.16 -11.84
CA ARG A 28 -2.67 -8.86 -11.04
C ARG A 28 -3.31 -9.53 -9.81
N LEU A 29 -4.15 -8.82 -9.09
CA LEU A 29 -4.89 -9.36 -7.95
C LEU A 29 -5.83 -10.50 -8.38
N ASN A 30 -6.54 -10.33 -9.48
CA ASN A 30 -7.41 -11.38 -10.03
C ASN A 30 -6.62 -12.66 -10.38
N THR A 31 -5.44 -12.50 -10.96
CA THR A 31 -4.54 -13.63 -11.26
C THR A 31 -4.08 -14.30 -9.98
N HIS A 32 -3.69 -13.53 -8.96
CA HIS A 32 -3.28 -14.06 -7.66
C HIS A 32 -4.42 -14.84 -7.00
N PHE A 33 -5.59 -14.21 -6.84
CA PHE A 33 -6.77 -14.83 -6.20
C PHE A 33 -7.47 -15.91 -7.06
N SER A 34 -6.98 -16.19 -8.26
CA SER A 34 -7.37 -17.39 -8.99
C SER A 34 -6.64 -18.65 -8.51
N ARG A 35 -5.53 -18.50 -7.77
CA ARG A 35 -4.65 -19.58 -7.33
C ARG A 35 -4.78 -19.85 -5.83
N VAL A 36 -4.92 -18.80 -5.03
CA VAL A 36 -5.01 -18.87 -3.57
C VAL A 36 -6.14 -17.97 -3.06
N PRO A 37 -6.82 -18.35 -1.96
CA PRO A 37 -7.95 -17.58 -1.43
C PRO A 37 -7.57 -16.25 -0.80
N TYR A 38 -6.36 -16.12 -0.24
CA TYR A 38 -5.81 -14.95 0.44
C TYR A 38 -4.35 -14.75 0.02
N PHE A 39 -3.72 -13.64 0.37
CA PHE A 39 -2.36 -13.33 -0.09
C PHE A 39 -1.32 -14.41 0.21
N PHE A 40 -1.43 -15.09 1.34
CA PHE A 40 -0.46 -16.10 1.76
C PHE A 40 -1.09 -17.47 2.02
N GLY A 41 -2.13 -17.84 1.28
CA GLY A 41 -2.71 -19.20 1.36
C GLY A 41 -4.15 -19.23 1.84
N GLY A 42 -4.47 -20.15 2.77
CA GLY A 42 -5.84 -20.54 3.15
C GLY A 42 -6.50 -19.64 4.18
N LYS A 43 -5.81 -18.67 4.75
CA LYS A 43 -6.38 -17.73 5.74
C LYS A 43 -5.87 -16.29 5.54
N PRO A 44 -6.67 -15.28 5.95
CA PRO A 44 -6.30 -13.88 5.75
C PRO A 44 -5.08 -13.49 6.58
N SER A 45 -4.20 -12.71 5.96
CA SER A 45 -3.02 -12.11 6.55
C SER A 45 -3.24 -10.62 6.84
N ILE A 46 -2.27 -9.97 7.49
CA ILE A 46 -2.29 -8.52 7.69
C ILE A 46 -2.34 -7.76 6.35
N GLY A 47 -1.77 -8.33 5.27
CA GLY A 47 -1.84 -7.78 3.92
C GLY A 47 -3.28 -7.74 3.39
N ASP A 48 -4.04 -8.82 3.60
CA ASP A 48 -5.46 -8.88 3.23
C ASP A 48 -6.28 -7.82 3.98
N PHE A 49 -6.07 -7.68 5.29
CA PHE A 49 -6.75 -6.65 6.10
C PHE A 49 -6.37 -5.23 5.69
N GLY A 50 -5.13 -4.99 5.26
CA GLY A 50 -4.71 -3.70 4.74
C GLY A 50 -5.37 -3.35 3.40
N MET A 51 -5.41 -4.32 2.48
CA MET A 51 -5.93 -4.13 1.13
C MET A 51 -7.45 -4.11 1.06
N ILE A 52 -8.16 -4.80 1.96
CA ILE A 52 -9.63 -4.83 1.90
C ILE A 52 -10.26 -3.44 2.12
N ALA A 53 -9.62 -2.57 2.89
CA ALA A 53 -10.18 -1.27 3.21
C ALA A 53 -10.54 -0.41 1.97
N PRO A 54 -9.61 -0.14 1.02
CA PRO A 54 -9.96 0.55 -0.21
C PRO A 54 -10.88 -0.26 -1.13
N PHE A 55 -10.68 -1.57 -1.25
CA PHE A 55 -11.48 -2.41 -2.16
C PHE A 55 -12.92 -2.59 -1.70
N PHE A 56 -13.19 -2.69 -0.40
CA PHE A 56 -14.55 -2.77 0.11
C PHE A 56 -15.17 -1.41 0.39
N GLY A 57 -14.42 -0.52 1.08
CA GLY A 57 -14.96 0.75 1.57
C GLY A 57 -15.22 1.79 0.49
N HIS A 58 -14.46 1.75 -0.62
CA HIS A 58 -14.55 2.69 -1.73
C HIS A 58 -14.85 1.99 -3.06
N LEU A 59 -13.92 1.23 -3.60
CA LEU A 59 -14.03 0.63 -4.93
C LEU A 59 -15.19 -0.36 -5.06
N GLY A 60 -15.50 -1.09 -3.99
CA GLY A 60 -16.65 -1.99 -3.91
C GLY A 60 -17.99 -1.30 -3.64
N ARG A 61 -18.01 0.03 -3.45
CA ARG A 61 -19.23 0.83 -3.21
C ARG A 61 -19.52 1.79 -4.35
N ASP A 62 -18.51 2.24 -5.05
CA ASP A 62 -18.69 3.12 -6.21
C ASP A 62 -19.12 2.28 -7.42
N PRO A 63 -20.21 2.67 -8.14
CA PRO A 63 -20.84 1.82 -9.16
C PRO A 63 -19.90 1.41 -10.31
N MET A 64 -19.01 2.31 -10.77
CA MET A 64 -18.13 2.01 -11.89
C MET A 64 -17.03 1.00 -11.52
N PRO A 65 -16.18 1.20 -10.50
CA PRO A 65 -15.17 0.23 -10.12
C PRO A 65 -15.78 -1.10 -9.65
N LEU A 66 -16.91 -1.09 -8.95
CA LEU A 66 -17.62 -2.31 -8.60
C LEU A 66 -18.03 -3.10 -9.85
N SER A 67 -18.62 -2.42 -10.85
CA SER A 67 -19.02 -3.07 -12.11
C SER A 67 -17.82 -3.66 -12.87
N MET A 68 -16.68 -2.97 -12.86
CA MET A 68 -15.42 -3.48 -13.45
C MET A 68 -14.96 -4.75 -12.73
N MET A 69 -14.87 -4.74 -11.40
CA MET A 69 -14.50 -5.92 -10.62
C MET A 69 -15.41 -7.11 -10.90
N GLN A 70 -16.72 -6.90 -10.95
CA GLN A 70 -17.70 -7.97 -11.18
C GLN A 70 -17.64 -8.58 -12.58
N ARG A 71 -17.30 -7.79 -13.61
CA ARG A 71 -17.27 -8.26 -14.99
C ARG A 71 -15.92 -8.76 -15.46
N GLU A 72 -14.84 -8.12 -15.00
CA GLU A 72 -13.51 -8.29 -15.58
C GLU A 72 -12.56 -9.01 -14.63
N THR A 73 -12.75 -8.87 -13.31
CA THR A 73 -11.85 -9.44 -12.29
C THR A 73 -12.61 -10.17 -11.19
N VAL A 74 -13.39 -11.17 -11.60
CA VAL A 74 -14.32 -11.91 -10.72
C VAL A 74 -13.62 -12.55 -9.51
N ARG A 75 -12.37 -13.01 -9.65
CA ARG A 75 -11.64 -13.62 -8.54
C ARG A 75 -11.25 -12.58 -7.48
N LEU A 76 -10.88 -11.38 -7.91
CA LEU A 76 -10.69 -10.25 -7.00
C LEU A 76 -12.01 -9.88 -6.31
N PHE A 77 -13.13 -9.78 -7.05
CA PHE A 77 -14.43 -9.50 -6.45
C PHE A 77 -14.81 -10.57 -5.40
N ARG A 78 -14.58 -11.86 -5.71
CA ARG A 78 -14.80 -12.95 -4.77
C ARG A 78 -13.93 -12.86 -3.50
N TRP A 79 -12.69 -12.39 -3.63
CA TRP A 79 -11.85 -12.12 -2.47
C TRP A 79 -12.42 -10.98 -1.61
N VAL A 80 -12.91 -9.88 -2.22
CA VAL A 80 -13.59 -8.80 -1.48
C VAL A 80 -14.79 -9.32 -0.69
N GLU A 81 -15.63 -10.17 -1.28
CA GLU A 81 -16.76 -10.80 -0.61
C GLU A 81 -16.31 -11.75 0.50
N ARG A 82 -15.25 -12.53 0.26
CA ARG A 82 -14.66 -13.46 1.21
C ARG A 82 -14.13 -12.76 2.47
N MET A 83 -13.44 -11.64 2.28
CA MET A 83 -12.93 -10.82 3.38
C MET A 83 -14.01 -10.18 4.27
N ASN A 84 -15.28 -10.18 3.85
CA ASN A 84 -16.42 -9.71 4.64
C ASN A 84 -17.12 -10.81 5.42
N ARG A 85 -16.59 -12.04 5.41
CA ARG A 85 -17.13 -13.16 6.20
C ARG A 85 -16.43 -13.27 7.54
N PRO A 86 -17.13 -13.78 8.58
CA PRO A 86 -16.56 -13.91 9.93
C PRO A 86 -15.50 -15.02 10.01
N GLU A 87 -15.54 -15.99 9.11
CA GLU A 87 -14.63 -17.14 9.07
C GLU A 87 -13.91 -17.21 7.72
N PRO A 88 -12.67 -17.73 7.68
CA PRO A 88 -11.99 -18.01 6.43
C PRO A 88 -12.83 -18.90 5.52
N ASP A 89 -12.89 -18.55 4.23
CA ASP A 89 -13.66 -19.27 3.23
C ASP A 89 -12.73 -19.71 2.07
N VAL A 90 -12.41 -20.98 2.06
CA VAL A 90 -11.52 -21.62 1.08
C VAL A 90 -12.25 -22.64 0.19
N GLY A 91 -13.56 -22.76 0.32
CA GLY A 91 -14.36 -23.83 -0.28
C GLY A 91 -14.30 -23.92 -1.82
N GLU A 92 -13.83 -22.87 -2.51
CA GLU A 92 -13.61 -22.91 -3.96
C GLU A 92 -12.16 -23.31 -4.36
N PHE A 93 -11.30 -23.63 -3.37
CA PHE A 93 -9.89 -24.00 -3.56
C PHE A 93 -9.65 -25.41 -2.97
N GLU A 94 -9.66 -26.43 -3.81
CA GLU A 94 -9.59 -27.84 -3.41
C GLU A 94 -8.29 -28.22 -2.65
N VAL A 95 -7.22 -27.47 -2.86
CA VAL A 95 -5.87 -27.80 -2.34
C VAL A 95 -5.53 -27.00 -1.07
N GLN A 96 -6.43 -26.09 -0.62
CA GLN A 96 -6.17 -25.24 0.55
C GLN A 96 -6.75 -25.86 1.81
N ASP A 97 -5.94 -26.00 2.85
CA ASP A 97 -6.29 -26.57 4.15
C ASP A 97 -6.69 -25.53 5.19
N GLY A 98 -6.80 -24.25 4.81
CA GLY A 98 -7.10 -23.14 5.73
C GLY A 98 -5.87 -22.61 6.47
N GLU A 99 -4.65 -23.01 6.09
CA GLU A 99 -3.39 -22.55 6.66
C GLU A 99 -2.64 -21.59 5.72
N TYR A 100 -1.60 -20.94 6.23
CA TYR A 100 -0.67 -20.20 5.39
C TYR A 100 0.16 -21.15 4.53
N LEU A 101 0.69 -20.65 3.42
CA LEU A 101 1.70 -21.36 2.63
C LEU A 101 2.90 -21.72 3.51
N GLY A 102 3.46 -22.92 3.29
CA GLY A 102 4.58 -23.41 4.08
C GLY A 102 5.91 -22.76 3.71
N GLU A 103 6.91 -22.91 4.58
CA GLU A 103 8.31 -22.56 4.31
C GLU A 103 8.53 -21.11 3.82
N ASP A 104 7.73 -20.16 4.35
CA ASP A 104 7.75 -18.74 3.97
C ASP A 104 7.58 -18.50 2.45
N GLU A 105 6.86 -19.41 1.78
CA GLU A 105 6.59 -19.30 0.34
C GLU A 105 5.85 -18.00 0.01
N ILE A 106 6.41 -17.22 -0.93
CA ILE A 106 5.79 -16.04 -1.51
C ILE A 106 5.46 -16.35 -2.97
N PRO A 107 4.18 -16.47 -3.32
CA PRO A 107 3.80 -16.79 -4.69
C PRO A 107 4.29 -15.74 -5.71
N ASP A 108 4.78 -16.20 -6.87
CA ASP A 108 5.17 -15.30 -7.97
C ASP A 108 4.06 -14.32 -8.36
N SER A 109 2.81 -14.77 -8.26
CA SER A 109 1.65 -13.91 -8.53
C SER A 109 1.50 -12.78 -7.51
N LEU A 110 1.93 -12.96 -6.26
CA LEU A 110 1.98 -11.88 -5.26
C LEU A 110 3.15 -10.94 -5.52
N VAL A 111 4.30 -11.47 -5.94
CA VAL A 111 5.44 -10.65 -6.38
C VAL A 111 5.01 -9.70 -7.51
N GLU A 112 4.23 -10.17 -8.48
CA GLU A 112 3.70 -9.32 -9.56
C GLU A 112 2.71 -8.26 -9.07
N VAL A 113 1.90 -8.55 -8.04
CA VAL A 113 1.06 -7.54 -7.37
C VAL A 113 1.91 -6.46 -6.72
N VAL A 114 2.95 -6.85 -5.98
CA VAL A 114 3.85 -5.90 -5.30
C VAL A 114 4.62 -5.05 -6.31
N LYS A 115 5.09 -5.63 -7.43
CA LYS A 115 5.70 -4.87 -8.54
C LYS A 115 4.75 -3.83 -9.12
N GLN A 116 3.48 -4.17 -9.27
CA GLN A 116 2.47 -3.22 -9.77
C GLN A 116 2.28 -2.06 -8.79
N ILE A 117 2.18 -2.35 -7.50
CA ILE A 117 2.08 -1.32 -6.45
C ILE A 117 3.32 -0.42 -6.42
N ALA A 118 4.51 -0.97 -6.64
CA ALA A 118 5.76 -0.22 -6.61
C ALA A 118 5.83 0.94 -7.64
N ILE A 119 5.10 0.84 -8.76
CA ILE A 119 5.16 1.78 -9.89
C ILE A 119 4.86 3.22 -9.45
N ASP A 120 3.87 3.41 -8.61
CA ASP A 120 3.46 4.72 -8.10
C ASP A 120 3.78 4.92 -6.62
N PHE A 121 3.70 3.87 -5.81
CA PHE A 121 3.93 3.93 -4.38
C PHE A 121 5.36 4.35 -4.02
N VAL A 122 6.38 3.84 -4.71
CA VAL A 122 7.78 4.16 -4.41
C VAL A 122 8.10 5.62 -4.74
N PRO A 123 7.88 6.14 -5.97
CA PRO A 123 8.15 7.53 -6.28
C PRO A 123 7.33 8.51 -5.45
N GLU A 124 6.04 8.22 -5.18
CA GLU A 124 5.22 9.05 -4.31
C GLU A 124 5.77 9.08 -2.87
N THR A 125 6.12 7.92 -2.32
CA THR A 125 6.62 7.83 -0.93
C THR A 125 7.95 8.55 -0.76
N THR A 126 8.88 8.37 -1.69
CA THR A 126 10.17 9.06 -1.67
C THR A 126 10.01 10.58 -1.80
N ALA A 127 9.17 11.04 -2.73
CA ALA A 127 8.89 12.46 -2.89
C ALA A 127 8.19 13.07 -1.66
N ALA A 128 7.24 12.33 -1.06
CA ALA A 128 6.56 12.75 0.16
C ALA A 128 7.54 12.87 1.34
N ALA A 129 8.48 11.92 1.50
CA ALA A 129 9.51 12.01 2.53
C ALA A 129 10.37 13.27 2.37
N ASN A 130 10.82 13.54 1.15
CA ASN A 130 11.62 14.73 0.84
C ASN A 130 10.85 16.02 1.16
N CYS A 131 9.60 16.11 0.74
CA CYS A 131 8.72 17.26 1.02
C CYS A 131 8.53 17.49 2.53
N ILE A 132 8.27 16.40 3.27
CA ILE A 132 8.08 16.47 4.72
C ILE A 132 9.38 16.84 5.44
N ASN A 133 10.52 16.27 5.04
CA ASN A 133 11.83 16.57 5.62
C ASN A 133 12.22 18.05 5.40
N GLN A 134 11.97 18.60 4.21
CA GLN A 134 12.18 20.02 3.94
C GLN A 134 11.27 20.90 4.82
N TRP A 135 10.02 20.51 5.01
CA TRP A 135 9.10 21.21 5.90
C TRP A 135 9.57 21.13 7.36
N LEU A 136 10.01 19.95 7.83
CA LEU A 136 10.56 19.77 9.18
C LEU A 136 11.80 20.64 9.44
N GLU A 137 12.69 20.74 8.48
CA GLU A 137 13.87 21.62 8.55
C GLU A 137 13.46 23.08 8.77
N GLN A 138 12.43 23.56 8.07
CA GLN A 138 11.91 24.93 8.24
C GLN A 138 11.26 25.16 9.59
N GLN A 139 10.65 24.12 10.21
CA GLN A 139 9.99 24.24 11.50
C GLN A 139 10.97 24.14 12.68
N GLY A 140 12.12 23.51 12.49
CA GLY A 140 13.09 23.23 13.56
C GLY A 140 12.47 22.43 14.70
N ASP A 141 12.86 22.72 15.95
CA ASP A 141 12.33 22.04 17.14
C ASP A 141 10.92 22.50 17.54
N GLY A 142 10.39 23.51 16.89
CA GLY A 142 9.07 24.07 17.18
C GLY A 142 7.89 23.11 16.99
N VAL A 143 8.09 21.93 16.37
CA VAL A 143 7.05 20.92 16.16
C VAL A 143 7.04 19.79 17.19
N ALA A 144 8.10 19.65 18.00
CA ALA A 144 8.17 18.58 18.99
C ALA A 144 6.93 18.58 19.90
N GLY A 145 6.31 17.41 20.05
CA GLY A 145 5.08 17.23 20.85
C GLY A 145 3.79 17.77 20.21
N LYS A 146 3.86 18.43 19.04
CA LYS A 146 2.65 18.88 18.34
C LYS A 146 2.01 17.77 17.54
N GLU A 147 0.69 17.87 17.39
CA GLU A 147 -0.11 16.97 16.53
C GLU A 147 0.38 17.01 15.08
N VAL A 148 0.44 15.85 14.47
CA VAL A 148 0.83 15.67 13.07
C VAL A 148 -0.33 16.07 12.17
N SER A 149 -0.10 17.05 11.30
CA SER A 149 -1.10 17.48 10.31
C SER A 149 -1.35 16.38 9.27
N ARG A 150 -2.55 16.38 8.67
CA ARG A 150 -2.89 15.47 7.56
C ARG A 150 -1.94 15.58 6.37
N GLY A 151 -1.41 16.76 6.12
CA GLY A 151 -0.44 17.01 5.06
C GLY A 151 0.31 18.30 5.34
N VAL A 152 1.55 18.38 4.88
CA VAL A 152 2.46 19.51 5.16
C VAL A 152 2.97 20.21 3.91
N GLY A 153 2.47 19.80 2.74
CA GLY A 153 2.86 20.36 1.44
C GLY A 153 2.46 19.43 0.31
N PHE A 154 2.89 19.74 -0.91
CA PHE A 154 2.63 18.92 -2.10
C PHE A 154 3.94 18.35 -2.63
N ALA A 155 4.04 17.03 -2.62
CA ALA A 155 5.15 16.31 -3.22
C ALA A 155 4.99 16.26 -4.74
N GLN A 156 6.11 16.39 -5.47
CA GLN A 156 6.15 16.30 -6.93
C GLN A 156 6.91 15.04 -7.31
N PHE A 157 6.33 14.21 -8.14
CA PHE A 157 6.95 12.97 -8.63
C PHE A 157 6.44 12.62 -10.01
N THR A 158 7.07 11.64 -10.66
CA THR A 158 6.74 11.22 -12.02
C THR A 158 6.45 9.72 -12.02
N VAL A 159 5.34 9.34 -12.64
CA VAL A 159 4.98 7.94 -12.88
C VAL A 159 4.75 7.74 -14.38
N ARG A 160 5.48 6.83 -15.00
CA ARG A 160 5.39 6.54 -16.45
C ARG A 160 5.47 7.80 -17.33
N GLY A 161 6.31 8.78 -16.94
CA GLY A 161 6.47 10.03 -17.65
C GLY A 161 5.40 11.09 -17.40
N VAL A 162 4.40 10.80 -16.56
CA VAL A 162 3.36 11.76 -16.15
C VAL A 162 3.75 12.39 -14.82
N ASN A 163 3.77 13.73 -14.77
CA ASN A 163 4.04 14.46 -13.54
C ASN A 163 2.80 14.52 -12.65
N ILE A 164 2.98 14.20 -11.38
CA ILE A 164 1.93 14.18 -10.37
C ILE A 164 2.31 15.11 -9.22
N SER A 165 1.31 15.81 -8.70
CA SER A 165 1.41 16.61 -7.48
C SER A 165 0.41 16.08 -6.47
N ALA A 166 0.89 15.54 -5.35
CA ALA A 166 0.04 14.95 -4.31
C ALA A 166 0.41 15.46 -2.93
N LEU A 167 -0.57 15.52 -2.04
CA LEU A 167 -0.41 15.94 -0.65
C LEU A 167 0.59 15.05 0.08
N ALA A 168 1.67 15.62 0.61
CA ALA A 168 2.64 14.89 1.42
C ALA A 168 2.06 14.61 2.81
N GLN A 169 1.68 13.35 3.03
CA GLN A 169 0.98 12.90 4.23
C GLN A 169 1.94 12.22 5.22
N PRO A 170 2.22 12.82 6.38
CA PRO A 170 3.16 12.26 7.36
C PRO A 170 2.71 10.91 7.95
N PHE A 171 1.40 10.68 8.10
CA PHE A 171 0.86 9.46 8.70
C PHE A 171 1.35 8.17 8.01
N ARG A 172 1.59 8.19 6.69
CA ARG A 172 2.15 7.02 5.99
C ARG A 172 3.49 6.58 6.58
N PHE A 173 4.31 7.52 7.04
CA PHE A 173 5.63 7.22 7.63
C PHE A 173 5.54 6.70 9.06
N TYR A 174 4.48 7.04 9.80
CA TYR A 174 4.19 6.36 11.06
C TYR A 174 3.93 4.86 10.86
N LEU A 175 3.22 4.49 9.78
CA LEU A 175 2.98 3.09 9.45
C LEU A 175 4.23 2.43 8.85
N LEU A 176 4.91 3.10 7.93
CA LEU A 176 6.11 2.58 7.26
C LEU A 176 7.23 2.31 8.26
N LYS A 177 7.42 3.20 9.23
CA LYS A 177 8.44 3.01 10.28
C LYS A 177 8.25 1.69 11.05
N ARG A 178 7.03 1.25 11.29
CA ARG A 178 6.78 -0.03 11.99
C ARG A 178 7.32 -1.21 11.17
N VAL A 179 7.19 -1.17 9.85
CA VAL A 179 7.75 -2.19 8.96
C VAL A 179 9.28 -2.11 8.96
N GLN A 180 9.84 -0.91 8.88
CA GLN A 180 11.29 -0.68 8.91
C GLN A 180 11.90 -1.11 10.25
N ASP A 181 11.23 -0.82 11.37
CA ASP A 181 11.68 -1.24 12.71
C ASP A 181 11.64 -2.77 12.87
N TYR A 182 10.64 -3.44 12.29
CA TYR A 182 10.59 -4.90 12.27
C TYR A 182 11.72 -5.47 11.41
N TYR A 183 11.91 -4.96 10.20
CA TYR A 183 13.01 -5.35 9.32
C TYR A 183 14.39 -5.19 10.00
N ALA A 184 14.61 -4.09 10.70
CA ALA A 184 15.86 -3.83 11.42
C ALA A 184 16.13 -4.80 12.58
N GLN A 185 15.11 -5.50 13.09
CA GLN A 185 15.22 -6.50 14.17
C GLN A 185 15.48 -7.91 13.66
N LEU A 186 15.31 -8.16 12.37
CA LEU A 186 15.60 -9.46 11.75
C LEU A 186 17.11 -9.76 11.84
N ASP A 187 17.45 -11.02 11.81
CA ASP A 187 18.86 -11.40 11.64
C ASP A 187 19.37 -11.08 10.22
N SER A 188 20.67 -11.18 10.03
CA SER A 188 21.30 -10.78 8.75
C SER A 188 20.87 -11.62 7.57
N ALA A 189 20.50 -12.89 7.76
CA ALA A 189 20.06 -13.76 6.68
C ALA A 189 18.65 -13.37 6.24
N ASP A 190 17.75 -13.15 7.18
CA ASP A 190 16.38 -12.71 6.93
C ASP A 190 16.35 -11.29 6.33
N GLN A 191 17.20 -10.37 6.83
CA GLN A 191 17.33 -9.04 6.23
C GLN A 191 17.75 -9.12 4.76
N LEU A 192 18.69 -10.00 4.43
CA LEU A 192 19.13 -10.20 3.05
C LEU A 192 18.00 -10.75 2.18
N ALA A 193 17.28 -11.77 2.65
CA ALA A 193 16.15 -12.36 1.93
C ALA A 193 15.02 -11.32 1.66
N VAL A 194 14.70 -10.50 2.66
CA VAL A 194 13.72 -9.40 2.49
C VAL A 194 14.24 -8.37 1.49
N LEU A 195 15.51 -7.98 1.55
CA LEU A 195 16.09 -7.00 0.63
C LEU A 195 16.10 -7.53 -0.81
N GLU A 196 16.42 -8.81 -1.01
CA GLU A 196 16.36 -9.45 -2.32
C GLU A 196 14.93 -9.44 -2.90
N LEU A 197 13.93 -9.80 -2.10
CA LEU A 197 12.52 -9.74 -2.49
C LEU A 197 12.09 -8.31 -2.83
N PHE A 198 12.43 -7.33 -1.98
CA PHE A 198 12.09 -5.93 -2.22
C PHE A 198 12.78 -5.39 -3.47
N THR A 199 14.03 -5.82 -3.74
CA THR A 199 14.76 -5.48 -4.97
C THR A 199 14.07 -6.08 -6.20
N GLN A 200 13.67 -7.35 -6.13
CA GLN A 200 12.89 -8.00 -7.19
C GLN A 200 11.57 -7.27 -7.49
N CYS A 201 10.96 -6.70 -6.46
CA CYS A 201 9.70 -5.95 -6.56
C CYS A 201 9.89 -4.46 -6.89
N ASN A 202 11.10 -3.93 -7.05
CA ASN A 202 11.42 -2.51 -7.16
C ASN A 202 10.95 -1.67 -5.95
N MET A 203 10.93 -2.27 -4.75
CA MET A 203 10.47 -1.66 -3.50
C MET A 203 11.61 -1.34 -2.52
N GLN A 204 12.87 -1.64 -2.86
CA GLN A 204 14.01 -1.55 -1.94
C GLN A 204 14.20 -0.15 -1.32
N GLU A 205 13.86 0.91 -2.06
CA GLU A 205 13.99 2.29 -1.57
C GLU A 205 13.11 2.57 -0.36
N VAL A 206 11.96 1.88 -0.26
CA VAL A 206 11.00 2.05 0.83
C VAL A 206 11.59 1.63 2.18
N LEU A 207 12.52 0.66 2.21
CA LEU A 207 13.21 0.23 3.42
C LEU A 207 14.12 1.32 4.00
N ALA A 208 14.63 2.21 3.17
CA ALA A 208 15.56 3.29 3.56
C ALA A 208 14.90 4.69 3.62
N THR A 209 13.68 4.85 3.10
CA THR A 209 12.98 6.14 3.06
C THR A 209 12.46 6.51 4.44
N THR A 210 13.08 7.51 5.08
CA THR A 210 12.77 7.91 6.46
C THR A 210 12.49 9.41 6.59
N LEU A 211 11.83 9.78 7.67
CA LEU A 211 11.72 11.17 8.11
C LEU A 211 12.84 11.53 9.07
N THR A 212 13.27 12.78 9.02
CA THR A 212 14.29 13.33 9.94
C THR A 212 13.79 13.46 11.37
N ARG A 213 12.48 13.43 11.59
CA ARG A 213 11.84 13.42 12.90
C ARG A 213 10.79 12.29 12.94
N ALA A 214 10.83 11.51 14.01
CA ALA A 214 9.90 10.40 14.19
C ALA A 214 8.48 10.90 14.52
N ILE A 215 7.49 10.06 14.20
CA ILE A 215 6.10 10.24 14.61
C ILE A 215 5.78 9.21 15.69
N GLY A 216 5.30 9.67 16.83
CA GLY A 216 4.82 8.83 17.93
C GLY A 216 3.32 8.97 18.13
N ARG A 217 2.82 8.39 19.22
CA ARG A 217 1.42 8.56 19.67
C ARG A 217 1.39 9.12 21.09
N HIS A 218 0.52 10.08 21.31
CA HIS A 218 0.18 10.63 22.60
C HIS A 218 -1.33 10.89 22.65
N GLU A 219 -2.01 10.38 23.67
CA GLU A 219 -3.46 10.54 23.88
C GLU A 219 -4.31 10.23 22.62
N ASN A 220 -3.97 9.15 21.92
CA ASN A 220 -4.58 8.70 20.65
C ASN A 220 -4.36 9.63 19.43
N LEU A 221 -3.50 10.62 19.53
CA LEU A 221 -3.08 11.46 18.41
C LEU A 221 -1.67 11.12 17.96
N GLU A 222 -1.40 11.22 16.68
CA GLU A 222 -0.04 11.19 16.15
C GLU A 222 0.64 12.53 16.45
N VAL A 223 1.84 12.47 17.04
CA VAL A 223 2.64 13.65 17.43
C VAL A 223 4.08 13.53 16.93
N TRP A 224 4.69 14.67 16.62
CA TRP A 224 6.12 14.74 16.32
C TRP A 224 6.96 14.50 17.57
N GLN A 225 7.92 13.60 17.48
CA GLN A 225 8.85 13.28 18.59
C GLN A 225 10.10 14.16 18.58
#